data_f4226ec53bf22e19bb9947e81d35662e
#
_entry.id   f4226ec53bf22e19bb9947e81d35662e
#
_cell.length_a   1.000
_cell.length_b   1.000
_cell.length_c   1.000
_cell.angle_alpha   90.00
_cell.angle_beta   90.00
_cell.angle_gamma   90.00
#
_symmetry.space_group_name_H-M   'P 1'
#
loop_
_entity.id
_entity.type
_entity.pdbx_description
1 polymer ?
#
loop_
_entity_poly.entity_id
_entity_poly.type
_entity_poly.pdbx_seq_one_letter_code
_entity_poly.pdbx_strand_id
1 'polypeptide(L)'
;MRLNTIQPAEGSKHAHHRVGRGVGSGWGKSREVPQSVSKAMERARHTMKRVPLKNGTLHHAVEGRHGASRVIMMPAPEGSGVIAGGPMRAVCDAVGIRNVVAKAYGSTNPYNLVRATLNALDNLRSPAEIAAKRGKSVEELLG
;
A
#
# COMPACT_ATOMS: atom_id res chain seq x y z
N MET A 1 53.90 2.24 -4.17
CA MET A 1 52.65 1.78 -3.52
C MET A 1 52.18 0.55 -4.26
N ARG A 2 51.99 -0.58 -3.59
CA ARG A 2 51.47 -1.79 -4.22
C ARG A 2 49.93 -1.79 -4.08
N LEU A 3 49.19 -1.92 -5.17
CA LEU A 3 47.74 -1.84 -5.21
C LEU A 3 47.01 -2.88 -4.32
N ASN A 4 47.69 -4.01 -4.06
CA ASN A 4 47.17 -5.07 -3.21
C ASN A 4 47.28 -4.81 -1.69
N THR A 5 47.89 -3.72 -1.27
CA THR A 5 47.96 -3.29 0.15
C THR A 5 46.90 -2.27 0.54
N ILE A 6 46.06 -1.83 -0.42
CA ILE A 6 44.96 -0.91 -0.15
C ILE A 6 43.83 -1.68 0.53
N GLN A 7 43.64 -1.43 1.81
CA GLN A 7 42.50 -1.95 2.57
C GLN A 7 41.49 -0.82 2.84
N PRO A 8 40.21 -1.10 2.79
CA PRO A 8 39.21 -0.12 3.19
C PRO A 8 39.36 0.25 4.65
N ALA A 9 39.01 1.49 5.01
CA ALA A 9 39.05 1.97 6.39
C ALA A 9 38.24 1.06 7.32
N GLU A 10 38.66 0.94 8.58
CA GLU A 10 37.95 0.18 9.59
C GLU A 10 36.50 0.65 9.70
N GLY A 11 35.52 -0.29 9.65
CA GLY A 11 34.10 0.01 9.68
C GLY A 11 33.45 0.35 8.33
N SER A 12 34.22 0.50 7.24
CA SER A 12 33.66 0.82 5.90
C SER A 12 33.01 -0.37 5.21
N LYS A 13 33.26 -1.60 5.65
CA LYS A 13 32.61 -2.80 5.15
C LYS A 13 31.60 -3.31 6.16
N HIS A 14 30.32 -3.14 5.88
CA HIS A 14 29.28 -3.85 6.60
C HIS A 14 29.22 -5.31 6.13
N ALA A 15 29.13 -6.23 7.09
CA ALA A 15 28.89 -7.63 6.78
C ALA A 15 27.65 -7.78 5.91
N HIS A 16 27.75 -8.49 4.78
CA HIS A 16 26.62 -8.70 3.87
C HIS A 16 25.49 -9.44 4.59
N HIS A 17 24.36 -8.76 4.79
CA HIS A 17 23.19 -9.36 5.43
C HIS A 17 22.55 -10.39 4.50
N ARG A 18 22.76 -11.68 4.79
CA ARG A 18 22.19 -12.76 4.00
C ARG A 18 20.75 -13.02 4.42
N VAL A 19 19.80 -12.64 3.57
CA VAL A 19 18.38 -12.89 3.78
C VAL A 19 18.10 -14.40 3.72
N GLY A 20 17.33 -14.92 4.68
CA GLY A 20 16.98 -16.35 4.76
C GLY A 20 17.99 -17.25 5.47
N ARG A 21 18.96 -16.67 6.20
CA ARG A 21 19.96 -17.39 6.99
C ARG A 21 19.77 -17.16 8.50
N GLY A 22 18.63 -17.61 9.05
CA GLY A 22 18.34 -17.56 10.48
C GLY A 22 17.24 -16.58 10.87
N VAL A 23 16.91 -16.56 12.17
CA VAL A 23 15.77 -15.82 12.75
C VAL A 23 15.92 -14.31 12.60
N GLY A 24 17.14 -13.78 12.62
CA GLY A 24 17.44 -12.36 12.48
C GLY A 24 17.37 -11.80 11.06
N SER A 25 17.19 -12.65 10.02
CA SER A 25 17.16 -12.20 8.62
C SER A 25 15.79 -11.67 8.16
N GLY A 26 14.85 -11.50 9.07
CA GLY A 26 13.62 -10.72 8.96
C GLY A 26 12.51 -11.30 8.07
N TRP A 27 11.35 -10.73 8.12
CA TRP A 27 10.25 -10.82 7.15
C TRP A 27 9.45 -12.13 7.10
N GLY A 28 8.89 -12.54 8.24
CA GLY A 28 7.88 -13.60 8.27
C GLY A 28 8.37 -14.99 7.86
N LYS A 29 9.68 -15.19 7.70
CA LYS A 29 10.26 -16.49 7.40
C LYS A 29 10.35 -17.31 8.68
N SER A 30 9.74 -18.48 8.67
CA SER A 30 9.81 -19.49 9.69
C SER A 30 10.10 -20.84 9.04
N ARG A 31 10.58 -21.82 9.81
CA ARG A 31 10.75 -23.20 9.33
C ARG A 31 9.41 -23.88 9.08
N GLU A 32 8.34 -23.38 9.73
CA GLU A 32 7.00 -23.93 9.66
C GLU A 32 6.03 -22.92 9.04
N VAL A 33 5.15 -23.40 8.17
CA VAL A 33 4.14 -22.59 7.49
C VAL A 33 3.21 -21.87 8.48
N PRO A 34 2.65 -22.53 9.54
CA PRO A 34 1.76 -21.88 10.49
C PRO A 34 2.40 -20.68 11.19
N GLN A 35 3.66 -20.82 11.60
CA GLN A 35 4.40 -19.72 12.25
C GLN A 35 4.65 -18.56 11.30
N SER A 36 4.90 -18.81 10.02
CA SER A 36 5.06 -17.77 9.01
C SER A 36 3.76 -16.97 8.82
N VAL A 37 2.63 -17.67 8.78
CA VAL A 37 1.29 -17.05 8.67
C VAL A 37 0.98 -16.22 9.91
N SER A 38 1.21 -16.74 11.12
CA SER A 38 0.98 -16.00 12.36
C SER A 38 1.80 -14.72 12.43
N LYS A 39 3.08 -14.76 12.08
CA LYS A 39 3.96 -13.59 12.02
C LYS A 39 3.50 -12.56 10.97
N ALA A 40 3.03 -13.04 9.83
CA ALA A 40 2.50 -12.17 8.78
C ALA A 40 1.22 -11.46 9.24
N MET A 41 0.31 -12.18 9.90
CA MET A 41 -0.93 -11.62 10.47
C MET A 41 -0.65 -10.60 11.57
N GLU A 42 0.25 -10.90 12.49
CA GLU A 42 0.66 -9.98 13.55
C GLU A 42 1.22 -8.69 12.97
N ARG A 43 2.09 -8.80 11.99
CA ARG A 43 2.64 -7.65 11.30
C ARG A 43 1.58 -6.85 10.55
N ALA A 44 0.65 -7.51 9.88
CA ALA A 44 -0.46 -6.86 9.19
C ALA A 44 -1.30 -6.03 10.18
N ARG A 45 -1.57 -6.55 11.40
CA ARG A 45 -2.29 -5.83 12.45
C ARG A 45 -1.59 -4.54 12.86
N HIS A 46 -0.26 -4.56 13.00
CA HIS A 46 0.52 -3.35 13.36
C HIS A 46 0.57 -2.30 12.25
N THR A 47 0.41 -2.72 10.99
CA THR A 47 0.47 -1.81 9.82
C THR A 47 -0.90 -1.45 9.27
N MET A 48 -1.99 -1.85 9.95
CA MET A 48 -3.35 -1.51 9.51
C MET A 48 -3.57 -0.01 9.49
N LYS A 49 -4.21 0.46 8.43
CA LYS A 49 -4.63 1.86 8.25
C LYS A 49 -6.13 1.93 8.03
N ARG A 50 -6.75 3.00 8.53
CA ARG A 50 -8.15 3.28 8.24
C ARG A 50 -8.26 4.08 6.96
N VAL A 51 -9.13 3.64 6.06
CA VAL A 51 -9.43 4.34 4.80
C VAL A 51 -10.76 5.07 4.96
N PRO A 52 -10.81 6.40 4.76
CA PRO A 52 -12.07 7.14 4.83
C PRO A 52 -12.93 6.80 3.60
N LEU A 53 -14.11 6.25 3.83
CA LEU A 53 -15.09 5.91 2.79
C LEU A 53 -16.37 6.73 2.99
N LYS A 54 -17.10 6.99 1.90
CA LYS A 54 -18.41 7.64 1.88
C LYS A 54 -19.43 6.64 1.34
N ASN A 55 -20.35 6.13 2.20
CA ASN A 55 -21.40 5.20 1.78
C ASN A 55 -20.90 3.99 0.96
N GLY A 56 -19.71 3.45 1.33
CA GLY A 56 -19.12 2.32 0.62
C GLY A 56 -18.44 2.64 -0.72
N THR A 57 -18.21 3.94 -1.01
CA THR A 57 -17.44 4.43 -2.16
C THR A 57 -16.34 5.41 -1.72
N LEU A 58 -15.52 5.85 -2.67
CA LEU A 58 -14.46 6.83 -2.44
C LEU A 58 -15.02 8.25 -2.37
N HIS A 59 -14.35 9.15 -1.64
CA HIS A 59 -14.72 10.56 -1.60
C HIS A 59 -14.39 11.31 -2.90
N HIS A 60 -13.28 10.93 -3.55
CA HIS A 60 -12.81 11.55 -4.80
C HIS A 60 -11.98 10.55 -5.60
N ALA A 61 -11.69 10.89 -6.84
CA ALA A 61 -10.77 10.11 -7.66
C ALA A 61 -9.35 10.16 -7.08
N VAL A 62 -8.70 9.02 -7.02
CA VAL A 62 -7.33 8.89 -6.48
C VAL A 62 -6.46 8.11 -7.45
N GLU A 63 -5.19 8.45 -7.43
CA GLU A 63 -4.16 7.75 -8.18
C GLU A 63 -3.09 7.21 -7.23
N GLY A 64 -2.63 5.99 -7.52
CA GLY A 64 -1.51 5.37 -6.83
C GLY A 64 -0.52 4.77 -7.80
N ARG A 65 0.75 4.77 -7.41
CA ARG A 65 1.85 4.23 -8.20
C ARG A 65 2.72 3.31 -7.36
N HIS A 66 3.18 2.24 -7.98
CA HIS A 66 4.23 1.40 -7.41
C HIS A 66 5.02 0.72 -8.54
N GLY A 67 6.33 0.97 -8.57
CA GLY A 67 7.17 0.54 -9.69
C GLY A 67 6.62 1.06 -11.04
N ALA A 68 6.47 0.18 -12.01
CA ALA A 68 5.92 0.49 -13.33
C ALA A 68 4.38 0.41 -13.41
N SER A 69 3.68 0.12 -12.30
CA SER A 69 2.23 0.06 -12.26
C SER A 69 1.65 1.38 -11.76
N ARG A 70 0.61 1.85 -12.43
CA ARG A 70 -0.21 3.00 -12.07
C ARG A 70 -1.66 2.56 -11.98
N VAL A 71 -2.35 2.95 -10.92
CA VAL A 71 -3.75 2.65 -10.68
C VAL A 71 -4.52 3.94 -10.51
N ILE A 72 -5.63 4.08 -11.20
CA ILE A 72 -6.59 5.17 -11.01
C ILE A 72 -7.88 4.55 -10.48
N MET A 73 -8.41 5.11 -9.40
CA MET A 73 -9.66 4.70 -8.77
C MET A 73 -10.60 5.88 -8.71
N MET A 74 -11.83 5.68 -9.13
CA MET A 74 -12.88 6.71 -9.15
C MET A 74 -14.10 6.24 -8.35
N PRO A 75 -14.77 7.14 -7.62
CA PRO A 75 -16.03 6.83 -6.97
C PRO A 75 -17.07 6.43 -8.01
N ALA A 76 -17.94 5.51 -7.64
CA ALA A 76 -19.04 5.05 -8.47
C ALA A 76 -20.37 5.19 -7.72
N PRO A 77 -21.50 5.38 -8.42
CA PRO A 77 -22.82 5.42 -7.81
C PRO A 77 -23.20 4.09 -7.15
N GLU A 78 -24.14 4.13 -6.23
CA GLU A 78 -24.63 2.94 -5.56
C GLU A 78 -25.19 1.93 -6.57
N GLY A 79 -24.89 0.67 -6.36
CA GLY A 79 -25.30 -0.43 -7.24
C GLY A 79 -24.32 -0.74 -8.38
N SER A 80 -23.30 0.08 -8.62
CA SER A 80 -22.29 -0.19 -9.67
C SER A 80 -21.40 -1.39 -9.35
N GLY A 81 -21.23 -1.70 -8.07
CA GLY A 81 -20.32 -2.73 -7.63
C GLY A 81 -18.83 -2.36 -7.81
N VAL A 82 -17.96 -3.34 -7.65
CA VAL A 82 -16.51 -3.17 -7.82
C VAL A 82 -16.12 -3.52 -9.25
N ILE A 83 -15.81 -2.50 -10.04
CA ILE A 83 -15.34 -2.63 -11.43
C ILE A 83 -13.83 -2.42 -11.42
N ALA A 84 -13.08 -3.50 -11.26
CA ALA A 84 -11.61 -3.46 -11.13
C ALA A 84 -10.98 -4.75 -11.63
N GLY A 85 -9.70 -4.69 -11.99
CA GLY A 85 -8.90 -5.88 -12.27
C GLY A 85 -8.73 -6.76 -11.02
N GLY A 86 -8.52 -8.07 -11.19
CA GLY A 86 -8.49 -9.06 -10.12
C GLY A 86 -7.73 -8.66 -8.85
N PRO A 87 -6.42 -8.29 -8.93
CA PRO A 87 -5.67 -7.89 -7.75
C PRO A 87 -6.21 -6.63 -7.06
N MET A 88 -6.70 -5.65 -7.82
CA MET A 88 -7.30 -4.43 -7.28
C MET A 88 -8.64 -4.72 -6.62
N ARG A 89 -9.46 -5.59 -7.24
CA ARG A 89 -10.75 -6.00 -6.70
C ARG A 89 -10.59 -6.67 -5.34
N ALA A 90 -9.64 -7.59 -5.19
CA ALA A 90 -9.35 -8.24 -3.92
C ALA A 90 -9.00 -7.24 -2.81
N VAL A 91 -8.26 -6.18 -3.13
CA VAL A 91 -7.95 -5.10 -2.18
C VAL A 91 -9.21 -4.30 -1.82
N CYS A 92 -10.04 -3.93 -2.81
CA CYS A 92 -11.29 -3.20 -2.58
C CYS A 92 -12.26 -4.00 -1.69
N ASP A 93 -12.40 -5.30 -1.96
CA ASP A 93 -13.24 -6.21 -1.17
C ASP A 93 -12.73 -6.33 0.28
N ALA A 94 -11.41 -6.44 0.47
CA ALA A 94 -10.79 -6.50 1.80
C ALA A 94 -10.97 -5.20 2.62
N VAL A 95 -11.00 -4.04 1.95
CA VAL A 95 -11.24 -2.72 2.58
C VAL A 95 -12.72 -2.47 2.84
N GLY A 96 -13.62 -3.20 2.17
CA GLY A 96 -15.06 -3.04 2.28
C GLY A 96 -15.64 -1.97 1.33
N ILE A 97 -14.94 -1.66 0.23
CA ILE A 97 -15.46 -0.78 -0.81
C ILE A 97 -16.50 -1.55 -1.63
N ARG A 98 -17.69 -0.98 -1.77
CA ARG A 98 -18.81 -1.60 -2.48
C ARG A 98 -18.97 -1.09 -3.91
N ASN A 99 -18.66 0.20 -4.15
CA ASN A 99 -18.86 0.85 -5.44
C ASN A 99 -17.63 1.63 -5.83
N VAL A 100 -16.92 1.18 -6.86
CA VAL A 100 -15.69 1.81 -7.36
C VAL A 100 -15.41 1.38 -8.79
N VAL A 101 -14.89 2.30 -9.58
CA VAL A 101 -14.31 2.00 -10.89
C VAL A 101 -12.81 2.20 -10.80
N ALA A 102 -12.04 1.16 -11.10
CA ALA A 102 -10.58 1.22 -11.05
C ALA A 102 -9.96 0.67 -12.33
N LYS A 103 -8.93 1.36 -12.81
CA LYS A 103 -8.16 0.96 -13.99
C LYS A 103 -6.67 0.96 -13.70
N ALA A 104 -6.02 -0.12 -14.11
CA ALA A 104 -4.57 -0.26 -14.07
C ALA A 104 -3.94 0.15 -15.40
N TYR A 105 -2.81 0.83 -15.32
CA TYR A 105 -1.98 1.24 -16.44
C TYR A 105 -0.53 0.79 -16.21
N GLY A 106 0.18 0.55 -17.30
CA GLY A 106 1.57 0.07 -17.26
C GLY A 106 1.68 -1.40 -16.92
N SER A 107 2.52 -1.77 -15.98
CA SER A 107 2.73 -3.17 -15.62
C SER A 107 1.52 -3.77 -14.93
N THR A 108 1.15 -4.97 -15.35
CA THR A 108 0.04 -5.75 -14.78
C THR A 108 0.49 -6.74 -13.70
N ASN A 109 1.74 -6.66 -13.23
CA ASN A 109 2.24 -7.52 -12.16
C ASN A 109 1.35 -7.41 -10.92
N PRO A 110 0.75 -8.52 -10.43
CA PRO A 110 -0.19 -8.49 -9.30
C PRO A 110 0.38 -7.86 -8.03
N TYR A 111 1.64 -8.11 -7.73
CA TYR A 111 2.31 -7.53 -6.57
C TYR A 111 2.40 -6.00 -6.64
N ASN A 112 2.76 -5.47 -7.81
CA ASN A 112 2.84 -4.03 -8.02
C ASN A 112 1.45 -3.40 -8.02
N LEU A 113 0.44 -4.07 -8.60
CA LEU A 113 -0.94 -3.58 -8.61
C LEU A 113 -1.51 -3.48 -7.19
N VAL A 114 -1.34 -4.50 -6.35
CA VAL A 114 -1.77 -4.46 -4.95
C VAL A 114 -1.14 -3.28 -4.22
N ARG A 115 0.18 -3.10 -4.35
CA ARG A 115 0.89 -1.98 -3.71
C ARG A 115 0.49 -0.62 -4.27
N ALA A 116 0.28 -0.50 -5.57
CA ALA A 116 -0.20 0.73 -6.19
C ALA A 116 -1.63 1.07 -5.71
N THR A 117 -2.51 0.06 -5.55
CA THR A 117 -3.86 0.24 -5.01
C THR A 117 -3.83 0.69 -3.55
N LEU A 118 -3.00 0.08 -2.71
CA LEU A 118 -2.81 0.52 -1.32
C LEU A 118 -2.26 1.95 -1.25
N ASN A 119 -1.31 2.29 -2.11
CA ASN A 119 -0.79 3.66 -2.22
C ASN A 119 -1.88 4.67 -2.65
N ALA A 120 -2.77 4.29 -3.59
CA ALA A 120 -3.92 5.12 -3.95
C ALA A 120 -4.84 5.36 -2.75
N LEU A 121 -5.16 4.31 -1.97
CA LEU A 121 -6.00 4.42 -0.78
C LEU A 121 -5.34 5.25 0.34
N ASP A 122 -4.02 5.18 0.48
CA ASP A 122 -3.26 6.03 1.42
C ASP A 122 -3.32 7.53 1.05
N ASN A 123 -3.50 7.85 -0.23
CA ASN A 123 -3.65 9.22 -0.74
C ASN A 123 -5.08 9.75 -0.61
N LEU A 124 -6.04 8.90 -0.27
CA LEU A 124 -7.43 9.31 -0.07
C LEU A 124 -7.55 10.23 1.14
N ARG A 125 -8.23 11.35 0.98
CA ARG A 125 -8.48 12.33 2.04
C ARG A 125 -9.96 12.49 2.29
N SER A 126 -10.35 12.56 3.55
CA SER A 126 -11.73 12.91 3.92
C SER A 126 -11.95 14.43 3.83
N PRO A 127 -13.18 14.89 3.52
CA PRO A 127 -13.50 16.31 3.58
C PRO A 127 -13.19 16.94 4.95
N ALA A 128 -13.40 16.20 6.03
CA ALA A 128 -13.09 16.65 7.40
C ALA A 128 -11.59 16.92 7.61
N GLU A 129 -10.71 16.05 7.09
CA GLU A 129 -9.26 16.27 7.16
C GLU A 129 -8.82 17.50 6.36
N ILE A 130 -9.45 17.74 5.21
CA ILE A 130 -9.13 18.91 4.37
C ILE A 130 -9.65 20.17 5.03
N ALA A 131 -10.85 20.15 5.61
CA ALA A 131 -11.44 21.23 6.37
C ALA A 131 -10.54 21.64 7.55
N ALA A 132 -10.13 20.67 8.36
CA ALA A 132 -9.23 20.91 9.47
C ALA A 132 -7.89 21.55 9.04
N LYS A 133 -7.31 21.09 7.92
CA LYS A 133 -6.07 21.66 7.37
C LYS A 133 -6.24 23.10 6.87
N ARG A 134 -7.43 23.46 6.39
CA ARG A 134 -7.75 24.80 5.86
C ARG A 134 -8.31 25.74 6.93
N GLY A 135 -8.58 25.24 8.15
CA GLY A 135 -9.21 25.98 9.22
C GLY A 135 -10.65 26.43 8.89
N LYS A 136 -11.36 25.65 8.05
CA LYS A 136 -12.74 25.91 7.63
C LYS A 136 -13.68 24.80 8.08
N SER A 137 -14.98 25.07 8.12
CA SER A 137 -15.98 24.04 8.33
C SER A 137 -16.16 23.17 7.08
N VAL A 138 -16.66 21.94 7.27
CA VAL A 138 -16.94 21.02 6.14
C VAL A 138 -18.03 21.61 5.24
N GLU A 139 -19.00 22.30 5.82
CA GLU A 139 -20.10 22.95 5.11
C GLU A 139 -19.60 24.07 4.18
N GLU A 140 -18.67 24.90 4.65
CA GLU A 140 -18.02 25.93 3.81
C GLU A 140 -17.16 25.38 2.67
N LEU A 141 -16.73 24.12 2.75
CA LEU A 141 -15.95 23.46 1.72
C LEU A 141 -16.79 22.80 0.63
N LEU A 142 -17.99 22.36 0.99
CA LEU A 142 -18.88 21.65 0.07
C LEU A 142 -19.89 22.58 -0.60
N GLY A 143 -20.03 23.81 -0.12
CA GLY A 143 -20.91 24.86 -0.67
C GLY A 143 -22.31 24.71 -0.14
#